data_0854006c4d01114ad856e816eec9914a
#
_entry.id   0854006c4d01114ad856e816eec9914a
#
_cell.length_a   1.000
_cell.length_b   1.000
_cell.length_c   1.000
_cell.angle_alpha   90.00
_cell.angle_beta   90.00
_cell.angle_gamma   90.00
#
_symmetry.space_group_name_H-M   'P 1'
#
loop_
_entity.id
_entity.type
_entity.pdbx_description
1 polymer ?
#
loop_
_entity_poly.entity_id
_entity_poly.type
_entity_poly.pdbx_seq_one_letter_code
_entity_poly.pdbx_strand_id
1 'polypeptide(L)'
;ICTGISVAIAAVIVWFAVRYKNLWAAVLAGVQVVGTLILEFMFSHGIEVPYGLYFDSLSLLMTFIIGVVGSGICIYALGYMEDFQAHEPEGAPDRRPMFFALMFVFLSAMYVIVFSNNMEWMFTGWEVTTLCSFLLIGYTRTEEAVANAFRQIIMNLAGGIGFLVALWCCALTVGTFSFYEFLVIGQNNPALTTLAVTALAFAGITKAAQMPFQTWLLGAMVAPTPTSALLHSST
;
A
#
# COMPACT_ATOMS: atom_id res chain seq x y z
N ILE A 1 3.61 -2.68 17.10
CA ILE A 1 2.49 -3.25 16.31
C ILE A 1 2.75 -3.04 14.82
N CYS A 2 3.02 -1.81 14.36
CA CYS A 2 3.30 -1.50 12.96
C CYS A 2 4.40 -2.38 12.37
N THR A 3 5.54 -2.45 13.02
CA THR A 3 6.69 -3.27 12.62
C THR A 3 6.34 -4.75 12.50
N GLY A 4 5.54 -5.28 13.42
CA GLY A 4 5.08 -6.67 13.34
C GLY A 4 4.21 -6.94 12.10
N ILE A 5 3.35 -5.99 11.72
CA ILE A 5 2.52 -6.09 10.50
C ILE A 5 3.41 -6.00 9.25
N SER A 6 4.35 -5.05 9.20
CA SER A 6 5.28 -4.89 8.08
C SER A 6 6.16 -6.14 7.87
N VAL A 7 6.67 -6.73 8.95
CA VAL A 7 7.42 -7.99 8.89
C VAL A 7 6.55 -9.15 8.38
N ALA A 8 5.30 -9.25 8.83
CA ALA A 8 4.37 -10.29 8.35
C ALA A 8 4.06 -10.12 6.86
N ILE A 9 3.81 -8.90 6.40
CA ILE A 9 3.58 -8.58 4.97
C ILE A 9 4.79 -9.00 4.14
N ALA A 10 5.98 -8.60 4.56
CA ALA A 10 7.19 -8.93 3.83
C ALA A 10 7.48 -10.44 3.84
N ALA A 11 7.20 -11.15 4.93
CA ALA A 11 7.33 -12.62 4.95
C ALA A 11 6.42 -13.28 3.90
N VAL A 12 5.18 -12.78 3.75
CA VAL A 12 4.25 -13.24 2.70
C VAL A 12 4.80 -12.93 1.31
N ILE A 13 5.29 -11.71 1.08
CA ILE A 13 5.87 -11.31 -0.21
C ILE A 13 7.09 -12.18 -0.55
N VAL A 14 8.00 -12.37 0.39
CA VAL A 14 9.20 -13.21 0.20
C VAL A 14 8.79 -14.67 -0.09
N TRP A 15 7.79 -15.20 0.61
CA TRP A 15 7.29 -16.54 0.33
C TRP A 15 6.79 -16.68 -1.11
N PHE A 16 5.99 -15.74 -1.61
CA PHE A 16 5.57 -15.72 -3.01
C PHE A 16 6.76 -15.53 -3.97
N ALA A 17 7.67 -14.62 -3.65
CA ALA A 17 8.85 -14.34 -4.46
C ALA A 17 9.74 -15.58 -4.63
N VAL A 18 9.96 -16.33 -3.57
CA VAL A 18 10.72 -17.61 -3.62
C VAL A 18 9.96 -18.65 -4.44
N ARG A 19 8.65 -18.78 -4.23
CA ARG A 19 7.81 -19.76 -4.94
C ARG A 19 7.78 -19.51 -6.45
N TYR A 20 7.76 -18.26 -6.88
CA TYR A 20 7.74 -17.86 -8.29
C TYR A 20 9.12 -17.47 -8.83
N LYS A 21 10.18 -17.67 -8.05
CA LYS A 21 11.59 -17.39 -8.42
C LYS A 21 11.83 -15.93 -8.84
N ASN A 22 11.15 -14.98 -8.21
CA ASN A 22 11.32 -13.56 -8.48
C ASN A 22 12.28 -12.93 -7.44
N LEU A 23 13.57 -12.87 -7.80
CA LEU A 23 14.62 -12.38 -6.93
C LEU A 23 14.43 -10.91 -6.54
N TRP A 24 13.98 -10.06 -7.48
CA TRP A 24 13.84 -8.62 -7.23
C TRP A 24 12.80 -8.31 -6.16
N ALA A 25 11.65 -8.99 -6.19
CA ALA A 25 10.63 -8.82 -5.16
C ALA A 25 11.15 -9.25 -3.77
N ALA A 26 11.92 -10.36 -3.69
CA ALA A 26 12.51 -10.82 -2.43
C ALA A 26 13.55 -9.83 -1.89
N VAL A 27 14.43 -9.31 -2.75
CA VAL A 27 15.48 -8.35 -2.34
C VAL A 27 14.86 -7.05 -1.85
N LEU A 28 13.90 -6.48 -2.59
CA LEU A 28 13.27 -5.21 -2.19
C LEU A 28 12.47 -5.37 -0.88
N ALA A 29 11.72 -6.46 -0.72
CA ALA A 29 11.02 -6.75 0.53
C ALA A 29 12.01 -6.93 1.69
N GLY A 30 13.14 -7.61 1.47
CA GLY A 30 14.19 -7.77 2.45
C GLY A 30 14.82 -6.44 2.87
N VAL A 31 15.16 -5.57 1.92
CA VAL A 31 15.69 -4.22 2.20
C VAL A 31 14.70 -3.41 3.03
N GLN A 32 13.42 -3.46 2.67
CA GLN A 32 12.37 -2.73 3.37
C GLN A 32 12.21 -3.21 4.82
N VAL A 33 12.16 -4.52 5.06
CA VAL A 33 12.09 -5.07 6.41
C VAL A 33 13.30 -4.69 7.25
N VAL A 34 14.51 -4.87 6.71
CA VAL A 34 15.73 -4.51 7.44
C VAL A 34 15.72 -3.03 7.81
N GLY A 35 15.37 -2.16 6.86
CA GLY A 35 15.27 -0.73 7.11
C GLY A 35 14.20 -0.36 8.16
N THR A 36 13.04 -1.03 8.16
CA THR A 36 11.99 -0.83 9.17
C THR A 36 12.44 -1.31 10.55
N LEU A 37 13.10 -2.48 10.64
CA LEU A 37 13.61 -3.00 11.90
C LEU A 37 14.69 -2.09 12.50
N ILE A 38 15.59 -1.57 11.68
CA ILE A 38 16.62 -0.64 12.16
C ILE A 38 15.96 0.66 12.64
N LEU A 39 14.96 1.19 11.91
CA LEU A 39 14.21 2.39 12.33
C LEU A 39 13.57 2.17 13.70
N GLU A 40 12.85 1.07 13.87
CA GLU A 40 12.22 0.70 15.15
C GLU A 40 13.24 0.60 16.27
N PHE A 41 14.35 -0.11 16.04
CA PHE A 41 15.37 -0.33 17.08
C PHE A 41 16.06 0.98 17.48
N MET A 42 16.30 1.90 16.53
CA MET A 42 17.03 3.13 16.81
C MET A 42 16.14 4.25 17.37
N PHE A 43 14.86 4.34 16.97
CA PHE A 43 14.04 5.53 17.21
C PHE A 43 12.70 5.28 17.92
N SER A 44 12.20 4.04 17.97
CA SER A 44 10.86 3.73 18.50
C SER A 44 10.67 4.12 19.98
N HIS A 45 11.73 4.21 20.76
CA HIS A 45 11.66 4.53 22.19
C HIS A 45 11.73 6.02 22.51
N GLY A 46 11.91 6.90 21.51
CA GLY A 46 12.14 8.34 21.72
C GLY A 46 11.16 9.27 21.03
N ILE A 47 10.34 8.79 20.11
CA ILE A 47 9.43 9.63 19.31
C ILE A 47 7.99 9.24 19.62
N GLU A 48 7.30 10.10 20.40
CA GLU A 48 5.88 9.94 20.67
C GLU A 48 5.06 10.85 19.76
N VAL A 49 3.96 10.33 19.22
CA VAL A 49 2.99 11.09 18.42
C VAL A 49 1.77 11.36 19.30
N PRO A 50 1.56 12.60 19.77
CA PRO A 50 0.56 12.90 20.80
C PRO A 50 -0.88 12.70 20.31
N TYR A 51 -1.13 12.87 19.01
CA TYR A 51 -2.44 12.70 18.40
C TYR A 51 -2.35 11.72 17.25
N GLY A 52 -3.03 10.58 17.34
CA GLY A 52 -2.98 9.52 16.34
C GLY A 52 -3.77 9.81 15.06
N LEU A 53 -4.73 10.72 15.12
CA LEU A 53 -5.64 11.02 14.01
C LEU A 53 -5.52 12.49 13.57
N TYR A 54 -5.66 12.71 12.27
CA TYR A 54 -5.65 14.01 11.62
C TYR A 54 -6.86 14.13 10.68
N PHE A 55 -7.56 15.24 10.77
CA PHE A 55 -8.75 15.50 9.97
C PHE A 55 -8.65 16.88 9.32
N ASP A 56 -8.73 16.92 7.99
CA ASP A 56 -8.81 18.13 7.21
C ASP A 56 -9.83 17.99 6.07
N SER A 57 -9.99 19.03 5.26
CA SER A 57 -10.91 19.01 4.12
C SER A 57 -10.52 17.95 3.09
N LEU A 58 -9.23 17.66 2.92
CA LEU A 58 -8.74 16.65 1.99
C LEU A 58 -9.08 15.25 2.50
N SER A 59 -8.84 14.97 3.78
CA SER A 59 -9.16 13.67 4.37
C SER A 59 -10.67 13.39 4.34
N LEU A 60 -11.52 14.41 4.53
CA LEU A 60 -12.97 14.27 4.37
C LEU A 60 -13.38 13.98 2.93
N LEU A 61 -12.79 14.66 1.95
CA LEU A 61 -13.04 14.39 0.53
C LEU A 61 -12.62 12.97 0.15
N MET A 62 -11.43 12.54 0.56
CA MET A 62 -10.94 11.18 0.32
C MET A 62 -11.82 10.12 0.99
N THR A 63 -12.27 10.39 2.22
CA THR A 63 -13.23 9.51 2.92
C THR A 63 -14.53 9.33 2.15
N PHE A 64 -15.05 10.42 1.58
CA PHE A 64 -16.26 10.35 0.76
C PHE A 64 -16.04 9.50 -0.50
N ILE A 65 -14.91 9.67 -1.19
CA ILE A 65 -14.57 8.88 -2.37
C ILE A 65 -14.43 7.40 -1.98
N ILE A 66 -13.62 7.07 -0.98
CA ILE A 66 -13.41 5.70 -0.53
C ILE A 66 -14.73 5.06 -0.08
N GLY A 67 -15.55 5.79 0.68
CA GLY A 67 -16.80 5.29 1.23
C GLY A 67 -17.85 5.06 0.15
N VAL A 68 -18.12 6.04 -0.69
CA VAL A 68 -19.19 5.95 -1.71
C VAL A 68 -18.76 5.06 -2.87
N VAL A 69 -17.62 5.35 -3.48
CA VAL A 69 -17.15 4.58 -4.65
C VAL A 69 -16.74 3.17 -4.24
N GLY A 70 -16.00 3.02 -3.13
CA GLY A 70 -15.60 1.70 -2.62
C GLY A 70 -16.79 0.82 -2.26
N SER A 71 -17.82 1.38 -1.60
CA SER A 71 -19.06 0.63 -1.32
C SER A 71 -19.80 0.24 -2.59
N GLY A 72 -19.89 1.13 -3.56
CA GLY A 72 -20.49 0.84 -4.87
C GLY A 72 -19.78 -0.29 -5.60
N ILE A 73 -18.45 -0.30 -5.56
CA ILE A 73 -17.63 -1.38 -6.13
C ILE A 73 -17.88 -2.71 -5.41
N CYS A 74 -17.96 -2.70 -4.08
CA CYS A 74 -18.26 -3.92 -3.30
C CYS A 74 -19.64 -4.49 -3.65
N ILE A 75 -20.67 -3.64 -3.81
CA ILE A 75 -22.01 -4.07 -4.21
C ILE A 75 -21.98 -4.65 -5.64
N TYR A 76 -21.32 -3.97 -6.57
CA TYR A 76 -21.13 -4.46 -7.94
C TYR A 76 -20.41 -5.82 -7.96
N ALA A 77 -19.39 -5.97 -7.12
CA ALA A 77 -18.60 -7.19 -7.05
C ALA A 77 -19.42 -8.43 -6.64
N LEU A 78 -20.53 -8.27 -5.92
CA LEU A 78 -21.38 -9.41 -5.53
C LEU A 78 -21.89 -10.17 -6.74
N GLY A 79 -22.56 -9.48 -7.66
CA GLY A 79 -23.07 -10.12 -8.89
C GLY A 79 -21.93 -10.52 -9.83
N TYR A 80 -20.92 -9.65 -10.00
CA TYR A 80 -19.79 -9.94 -10.88
C TYR A 80 -19.03 -11.22 -10.49
N MET A 81 -18.74 -11.40 -9.21
CA MET A 81 -17.98 -12.56 -8.73
C MET A 81 -18.82 -13.85 -8.71
N GLU A 82 -20.14 -13.73 -8.66
CA GLU A 82 -21.04 -14.89 -8.85
C GLU A 82 -20.98 -15.40 -10.29
N ASP A 83 -21.14 -14.48 -11.25
CA ASP A 83 -21.01 -14.80 -12.69
C ASP A 83 -19.59 -15.29 -13.03
N PHE A 84 -18.57 -14.66 -12.47
CA PHE A 84 -17.17 -15.06 -12.67
C PHE A 84 -16.93 -16.50 -12.22
N GLN A 85 -17.41 -16.88 -11.02
CA GLN A 85 -17.26 -18.25 -10.50
C GLN A 85 -18.07 -19.26 -11.32
N ALA A 86 -19.21 -18.88 -11.90
CA ALA A 86 -20.01 -19.75 -12.74
C ALA A 86 -19.31 -20.12 -14.07
N HIS A 87 -18.37 -19.30 -14.53
CA HIS A 87 -17.58 -19.56 -15.75
C HIS A 87 -16.25 -20.27 -15.47
N GLU A 88 -15.89 -20.50 -14.21
CA GLU A 88 -14.72 -21.29 -13.85
C GLU A 88 -14.98 -22.80 -14.11
N PRO A 89 -13.93 -23.61 -14.37
CA PRO A 89 -14.06 -25.05 -14.57
C PRO A 89 -14.76 -25.75 -13.39
N GLU A 90 -15.54 -26.81 -13.69
CA GLU A 90 -16.17 -27.62 -12.66
C GLU A 90 -15.13 -28.18 -11.67
N GLY A 91 -15.35 -27.89 -10.36
CA GLY A 91 -14.44 -28.29 -9.28
C GLY A 91 -13.39 -27.22 -8.92
N ALA A 92 -13.40 -26.05 -9.54
CA ALA A 92 -12.54 -24.93 -9.12
C ALA A 92 -12.90 -24.49 -7.68
N PRO A 93 -11.90 -24.26 -6.82
CA PRO A 93 -12.17 -23.83 -5.45
C PRO A 93 -12.83 -22.45 -5.41
N ASP A 94 -13.87 -22.30 -4.60
CA ASP A 94 -14.50 -21.00 -4.38
C ASP A 94 -13.56 -20.06 -3.61
N ARG A 95 -13.06 -19.01 -4.29
CA ARG A 95 -12.16 -18.01 -3.73
C ARG A 95 -12.84 -16.66 -3.49
N ARG A 96 -14.15 -16.56 -3.70
CA ARG A 96 -14.90 -15.32 -3.46
C ARG A 96 -14.73 -14.77 -2.05
N PRO A 97 -14.74 -15.60 -0.97
CA PRO A 97 -14.51 -15.07 0.38
C PRO A 97 -13.15 -14.38 0.53
N MET A 98 -12.09 -14.93 -0.08
CA MET A 98 -10.76 -14.31 -0.08
C MET A 98 -10.77 -12.99 -0.85
N PHE A 99 -11.44 -12.94 -1.99
CA PHE A 99 -11.56 -11.74 -2.80
C PHE A 99 -12.20 -10.59 -2.02
N PHE A 100 -13.36 -10.83 -1.40
CA PHE A 100 -14.05 -9.83 -0.60
C PHE A 100 -13.25 -9.43 0.65
N ALA A 101 -12.62 -10.39 1.33
CA ALA A 101 -11.75 -10.09 2.46
C ALA A 101 -10.63 -9.14 2.07
N LEU A 102 -9.94 -9.37 0.94
CA LEU A 102 -8.89 -8.50 0.44
C LEU A 102 -9.41 -7.11 0.05
N MET A 103 -10.60 -7.01 -0.56
CA MET A 103 -11.22 -5.72 -0.87
C MET A 103 -11.51 -4.91 0.41
N PHE A 104 -12.10 -5.54 1.43
CA PHE A 104 -12.40 -4.85 2.70
C PHE A 104 -11.13 -4.47 3.46
N VAL A 105 -10.10 -5.33 3.48
CA VAL A 105 -8.80 -5.02 4.08
C VAL A 105 -8.16 -3.85 3.35
N PHE A 106 -8.23 -3.81 2.02
CA PHE A 106 -7.73 -2.70 1.20
C PHE A 106 -8.42 -1.39 1.56
N LEU A 107 -9.76 -1.36 1.57
CA LEU A 107 -10.53 -0.16 1.94
C LEU A 107 -10.23 0.30 3.38
N SER A 108 -10.13 -0.63 4.31
CA SER A 108 -9.76 -0.32 5.70
C SER A 108 -8.37 0.30 5.80
N ALA A 109 -7.40 -0.23 5.06
CA ALA A 109 -6.05 0.32 5.02
C ALA A 109 -6.02 1.73 4.39
N MET A 110 -6.87 2.01 3.38
CA MET A 110 -7.03 3.35 2.82
C MET A 110 -7.54 4.35 3.88
N TYR A 111 -8.50 3.97 4.72
CA TYR A 111 -8.94 4.82 5.83
C TYR A 111 -7.82 5.07 6.84
N VAL A 112 -7.00 4.05 7.15
CA VAL A 112 -5.83 4.23 8.02
C VAL A 112 -4.87 5.25 7.42
N ILE A 113 -4.58 5.19 6.12
CA ILE A 113 -3.69 6.14 5.44
C ILE A 113 -4.27 7.57 5.52
N VAL A 114 -5.57 7.73 5.23
CA VAL A 114 -6.22 9.05 5.13
C VAL A 114 -6.35 9.76 6.49
N PHE A 115 -6.57 9.00 7.56
CA PHE A 115 -6.83 9.58 8.89
C PHE A 115 -5.63 9.55 9.82
N SER A 116 -4.56 8.84 9.50
CA SER A 116 -3.41 8.74 10.39
C SER A 116 -2.62 10.05 10.45
N ASN A 117 -2.38 10.54 11.66
CA ASN A 117 -1.38 11.58 11.92
C ASN A 117 0.02 10.98 12.13
N ASN A 118 0.13 9.69 12.33
CA ASN A 118 1.40 9.00 12.53
C ASN A 118 1.88 8.39 11.21
N MET A 119 3.05 8.85 10.74
CA MET A 119 3.62 8.41 9.46
C MET A 119 3.99 6.93 9.43
N GLU A 120 4.27 6.29 10.57
CA GLU A 120 4.52 4.84 10.64
C GLU A 120 3.23 4.05 10.40
N TRP A 121 2.09 4.52 10.93
CA TRP A 121 0.78 3.94 10.64
C TRP A 121 0.38 4.14 9.19
N MET A 122 0.66 5.33 8.63
CA MET A 122 0.45 5.58 7.20
C MET A 122 1.28 4.61 6.34
N PHE A 123 2.54 4.40 6.70
CA PHE A 123 3.42 3.46 6.02
C PHE A 123 2.91 2.02 6.11
N THR A 124 2.44 1.60 7.29
CA THR A 124 1.83 0.27 7.47
C THR A 124 0.60 0.08 6.60
N GLY A 125 -0.31 1.06 6.58
CA GLY A 125 -1.47 1.05 5.67
C GLY A 125 -1.06 0.97 4.20
N TRP A 126 -0.03 1.71 3.82
CA TRP A 126 0.57 1.68 2.48
C TRP A 126 1.04 0.27 2.08
N GLU A 127 1.73 -0.43 2.97
CA GLU A 127 2.18 -1.80 2.73
C GLU A 127 1.02 -2.80 2.63
N VAL A 128 0.00 -2.65 3.50
CA VAL A 128 -1.22 -3.47 3.43
C VAL A 128 -1.91 -3.31 2.08
N THR A 129 -2.07 -2.06 1.58
CA THR A 129 -2.68 -1.84 0.25
C THR A 129 -1.82 -2.41 -0.88
N THR A 130 -0.49 -2.38 -0.74
CA THR A 130 0.44 -2.97 -1.71
C THR A 130 0.29 -4.48 -1.79
N LEU A 131 0.20 -5.16 -0.64
CA LEU A 131 -0.03 -6.62 -0.59
C LEU A 131 -1.41 -7.00 -1.12
N CYS A 132 -2.46 -6.26 -0.73
CA CYS A 132 -3.82 -6.51 -1.24
C CYS A 132 -3.89 -6.39 -2.75
N SER A 133 -3.28 -5.34 -3.33
CA SER A 133 -3.20 -5.15 -4.77
C SER A 133 -2.49 -6.31 -5.47
N PHE A 134 -1.35 -6.76 -4.92
CA PHE A 134 -0.62 -7.91 -5.44
C PHE A 134 -1.48 -9.17 -5.49
N LEU A 135 -2.19 -9.48 -4.40
CA LEU A 135 -3.03 -10.67 -4.29
C LEU A 135 -4.29 -10.58 -5.18
N LEU A 136 -4.87 -9.39 -5.32
CA LEU A 136 -6.04 -9.16 -6.16
C LEU A 136 -5.69 -9.20 -7.66
N ILE A 137 -4.54 -8.65 -8.08
CA ILE A 137 -4.07 -8.73 -9.48
C ILE A 137 -3.74 -10.18 -9.84
N GLY A 138 -3.10 -10.91 -8.93
CA GLY A 138 -2.77 -12.32 -9.10
C GLY A 138 -3.94 -13.30 -8.85
N TYR A 139 -5.18 -12.82 -8.70
CA TYR A 139 -6.33 -13.63 -8.30
C TYR A 139 -6.60 -14.80 -9.22
N THR A 140 -6.55 -14.60 -10.54
CA THR A 140 -6.81 -15.63 -11.56
C THR A 140 -5.70 -16.68 -11.66
N ARG A 141 -4.50 -16.37 -11.15
CA ARG A 141 -3.30 -17.24 -11.19
C ARG A 141 -2.83 -17.64 -12.60
N THR A 142 -3.28 -16.97 -13.64
CA THR A 142 -2.72 -17.13 -14.97
C THR A 142 -1.28 -16.63 -15.00
N GLU A 143 -0.47 -17.10 -15.95
CA GLU A 143 0.93 -16.63 -16.09
C GLU A 143 0.99 -15.11 -16.26
N GLU A 144 0.08 -14.55 -17.04
CA GLU A 144 -0.03 -13.12 -17.26
C GLU A 144 -0.41 -12.36 -15.96
N ALA A 145 -1.39 -12.85 -15.20
CA ALA A 145 -1.80 -12.25 -13.92
C ALA A 145 -0.65 -12.28 -12.90
N VAL A 146 0.07 -13.40 -12.81
CA VAL A 146 1.23 -13.53 -11.93
C VAL A 146 2.35 -12.57 -12.34
N ALA A 147 2.67 -12.47 -13.64
CA ALA A 147 3.69 -11.55 -14.14
C ALA A 147 3.34 -10.08 -13.84
N ASN A 148 2.08 -9.68 -14.03
CA ASN A 148 1.60 -8.33 -13.74
C ASN A 148 1.53 -8.05 -12.24
N ALA A 149 1.15 -9.03 -11.42
CA ALA A 149 1.22 -8.92 -9.95
C ALA A 149 2.67 -8.67 -9.48
N PHE A 150 3.65 -9.41 -10.02
CA PHE A 150 5.06 -9.18 -9.68
C PHE A 150 5.57 -7.83 -10.20
N ARG A 151 5.11 -7.35 -11.34
CA ARG A 151 5.43 -5.98 -11.81
C ARG A 151 4.91 -4.94 -10.84
N GLN A 152 3.66 -5.09 -10.38
CA GLN A 152 3.05 -4.20 -9.39
C GLN A 152 3.84 -4.20 -8.09
N ILE A 153 4.13 -5.38 -7.50
CA ILE A 153 4.79 -5.46 -6.20
C ILE A 153 6.20 -4.86 -6.24
N ILE A 154 6.99 -5.11 -7.29
CA ILE A 154 8.33 -4.56 -7.43
C ILE A 154 8.29 -3.02 -7.47
N MET A 155 7.42 -2.43 -8.28
CA MET A 155 7.30 -0.97 -8.39
C MET A 155 6.81 -0.36 -7.07
N ASN A 156 5.81 -0.95 -6.43
CA ASN A 156 5.28 -0.44 -5.17
C ASN A 156 6.24 -0.64 -3.99
N LEU A 157 7.04 -1.70 -3.96
CA LEU A 157 8.12 -1.86 -2.96
C LEU A 157 9.22 -0.81 -3.16
N ALA A 158 9.58 -0.47 -4.40
CA ALA A 158 10.50 0.63 -4.67
C ALA A 158 9.96 1.96 -4.10
N GLY A 159 8.65 2.22 -4.29
CA GLY A 159 7.98 3.36 -3.66
C GLY A 159 7.96 3.27 -2.13
N GLY A 160 7.71 2.07 -1.58
CA GLY A 160 7.76 1.81 -0.14
C GLY A 160 9.14 2.09 0.46
N ILE A 161 10.23 1.78 -0.25
CA ILE A 161 11.59 2.16 0.16
C ILE A 161 11.73 3.70 0.17
N GLY A 162 11.15 4.40 -0.81
CA GLY A 162 11.08 5.87 -0.80
C GLY A 162 10.37 6.41 0.45
N PHE A 163 9.23 5.81 0.82
CA PHE A 163 8.52 6.18 2.04
C PHE A 163 9.36 5.90 3.30
N LEU A 164 10.03 4.75 3.35
CA LEU A 164 10.94 4.41 4.46
C LEU A 164 12.11 5.40 4.59
N VAL A 165 12.70 5.83 3.47
CA VAL A 165 13.72 6.90 3.46
C VAL A 165 13.15 8.20 4.03
N ALA A 166 11.90 8.55 3.73
CA ALA A 166 11.25 9.71 4.32
C ALA A 166 11.10 9.57 5.84
N LEU A 167 10.70 8.40 6.35
CA LEU A 167 10.65 8.13 7.79
C LEU A 167 12.01 8.28 8.44
N TRP A 168 13.08 7.75 7.82
CA TRP A 168 14.45 7.94 8.29
C TRP A 168 14.85 9.41 8.34
N CYS A 169 14.53 10.18 7.30
CA CYS A 169 14.78 11.62 7.28
C CYS A 169 14.00 12.32 8.38
N CYS A 170 12.72 12.01 8.58
CA CYS A 170 11.92 12.59 9.66
C CYS A 170 12.52 12.31 11.03
N ALA A 171 12.93 11.07 11.30
CA ALA A 171 13.57 10.71 12.57
C ALA A 171 14.88 11.46 12.82
N LEU A 172 15.71 11.62 11.79
CA LEU A 172 17.06 12.21 11.92
C LEU A 172 17.06 13.75 11.91
N THR A 173 16.18 14.39 11.14
CA THR A 173 16.22 15.84 10.92
C THR A 173 15.10 16.59 11.62
N VAL A 174 13.92 16.02 11.73
CA VAL A 174 12.73 16.65 12.28
C VAL A 174 12.47 16.18 13.72
N GLY A 175 12.78 14.92 14.04
CA GLY A 175 12.61 14.34 15.37
C GLY A 175 11.15 14.00 15.70
N THR A 176 10.25 13.91 14.70
CA THR A 176 8.85 13.53 14.89
C THR A 176 8.35 12.64 13.75
N PHE A 177 7.39 11.76 14.06
CA PHE A 177 6.59 11.01 13.08
C PHE A 177 5.17 11.57 12.94
N SER A 178 4.84 12.68 13.62
CA SER A 178 3.58 13.39 13.47
C SER A 178 3.51 14.08 12.10
N PHE A 179 2.55 13.69 11.26
CA PHE A 179 2.35 14.30 9.95
C PHE A 179 2.01 15.79 10.05
N TYR A 180 1.21 16.18 11.03
CA TYR A 180 0.87 17.58 11.27
C TYR A 180 2.11 18.43 11.67
N GLU A 181 2.91 17.95 12.61
CA GLU A 181 4.15 18.63 13.02
C GLU A 181 5.14 18.72 11.86
N PHE A 182 5.28 17.66 11.08
CA PHE A 182 6.10 17.65 9.88
C PHE A 182 5.70 18.75 8.89
N LEU A 183 4.39 18.96 8.65
CA LEU A 183 3.89 20.05 7.80
C LEU A 183 4.21 21.44 8.37
N VAL A 184 4.00 21.64 9.67
CA VAL A 184 4.27 22.92 10.34
C VAL A 184 5.78 23.25 10.32
N ILE A 185 6.62 22.27 10.59
CA ILE A 185 8.08 22.46 10.55
C ILE A 185 8.54 22.74 9.11
N GLY A 186 7.97 22.03 8.12
CA GLY A 186 8.29 22.23 6.71
C GLY A 186 7.94 23.63 6.20
N GLN A 187 6.85 24.22 6.69
CA GLN A 187 6.47 25.60 6.36
C GLN A 187 7.46 26.61 6.95
N ASN A 188 7.93 26.39 8.17
CA ASN A 188 8.84 27.31 8.87
C ASN A 188 10.31 27.11 8.48
N ASN A 189 10.73 25.88 8.19
CA ASN A 189 12.11 25.55 7.83
C ASN A 189 12.15 24.46 6.73
N PRO A 190 11.94 24.83 5.46
CA PRO A 190 11.88 23.88 4.35
C PRO A 190 13.15 23.01 4.20
N ALA A 191 14.30 23.52 4.58
CA ALA A 191 15.57 22.80 4.44
C ALA A 191 15.59 21.47 5.22
N LEU A 192 14.91 21.40 6.37
CA LEU A 192 14.84 20.19 7.20
C LEU A 192 13.94 19.10 6.60
N THR A 193 12.98 19.47 5.81
CA THR A 193 11.95 18.56 5.30
C THR A 193 12.08 18.24 3.81
N THR A 194 12.90 18.99 3.05
CA THR A 194 13.01 18.83 1.59
C THR A 194 13.30 17.40 1.16
N LEU A 195 14.26 16.73 1.81
CA LEU A 195 14.62 15.35 1.44
C LEU A 195 13.47 14.37 1.75
N ALA A 196 12.83 14.51 2.90
CA ALA A 196 11.69 13.67 3.27
C ALA A 196 10.50 13.89 2.32
N VAL A 197 10.19 15.15 1.96
CA VAL A 197 9.14 15.48 0.99
C VAL A 197 9.45 14.90 -0.38
N THR A 198 10.70 14.99 -0.85
CA THR A 198 11.12 14.42 -2.14
C THR A 198 10.96 12.90 -2.14
N ALA A 199 11.32 12.23 -1.06
CA ALA A 199 11.18 10.78 -0.92
C ALA A 199 9.70 10.35 -0.82
N LEU A 200 8.84 11.11 -0.13
CA LEU A 200 7.39 10.89 -0.12
C LEU A 200 6.77 11.13 -1.49
N ALA A 201 7.21 12.19 -2.20
CA ALA A 201 6.74 12.43 -3.56
C ALA A 201 7.10 11.28 -4.50
N PHE A 202 8.32 10.74 -4.41
CA PHE A 202 8.70 9.54 -5.16
C PHE A 202 7.80 8.35 -4.82
N ALA A 203 7.54 8.08 -3.55
CA ALA A 203 6.61 7.04 -3.12
C ALA A 203 5.21 7.26 -3.71
N GLY A 204 4.69 8.49 -3.66
CA GLY A 204 3.40 8.86 -4.23
C GLY A 204 3.33 8.64 -5.75
N ILE A 205 4.37 9.05 -6.50
CA ILE A 205 4.47 8.85 -7.96
C ILE A 205 4.40 7.36 -8.31
N THR A 206 5.09 6.48 -7.57
CA THR A 206 5.06 5.04 -7.81
C THR A 206 3.67 4.46 -7.53
N LYS A 207 3.05 4.82 -6.42
CA LYS A 207 1.74 4.32 -5.99
C LYS A 207 0.63 4.81 -6.90
N ALA A 208 0.64 6.09 -7.27
CA ALA A 208 -0.33 6.68 -8.18
C ALA A 208 -0.08 6.33 -9.66
N ALA A 209 0.83 5.39 -9.93
CA ALA A 209 1.13 4.92 -11.28
C ALA A 209 1.45 6.05 -12.27
N GLN A 210 2.11 7.11 -11.81
CA GLN A 210 2.55 8.18 -12.68
C GLN A 210 3.80 7.74 -13.48
N MET A 211 4.06 8.41 -14.58
CA MET A 211 5.23 8.11 -15.41
C MET A 211 6.53 8.25 -14.59
N PRO A 212 7.45 7.27 -14.61
CA PRO A 212 7.54 6.10 -15.49
C PRO A 212 6.89 4.80 -14.94
N PHE A 213 6.13 4.85 -13.85
CA PHE A 213 5.60 3.68 -13.13
C PHE A 213 4.19 3.25 -13.56
N GLN A 214 3.61 3.86 -14.60
CA GLN A 214 2.23 3.59 -15.05
C GLN A 214 1.97 2.14 -15.49
N THR A 215 3.02 1.39 -15.83
CA THR A 215 2.89 0.04 -16.40
C THR A 215 2.32 -0.98 -15.42
N TRP A 216 2.46 -0.78 -14.10
CA TRP A 216 1.89 -1.70 -13.15
C TRP A 216 0.35 -1.59 -13.09
N LEU A 217 -0.20 -0.37 -13.18
CA LEU A 217 -1.64 -0.15 -13.14
C LEU A 217 -2.31 -0.58 -14.45
N LEU A 218 -1.65 -0.34 -15.58
CA LEU A 218 -2.09 -0.86 -16.88
C LEU A 218 -2.09 -2.41 -16.89
N GLY A 219 -1.07 -3.04 -16.31
CA GLY A 219 -1.01 -4.49 -16.15
C GLY A 219 -2.06 -5.05 -15.18
N ALA A 220 -2.61 -4.25 -14.28
CA ALA A 220 -3.65 -4.68 -13.35
C ALA A 220 -5.00 -4.97 -14.03
N MET A 221 -5.19 -4.59 -15.29
CA MET A 221 -6.40 -4.87 -16.07
C MET A 221 -6.66 -6.37 -16.31
N VAL A 222 -5.71 -7.26 -16.07
CA VAL A 222 -5.90 -8.72 -16.13
C VAL A 222 -6.70 -9.25 -14.93
N ALA A 223 -6.85 -8.47 -13.89
CA ALA A 223 -7.63 -8.80 -12.71
C ALA A 223 -9.14 -8.73 -12.98
N PRO A 224 -9.98 -9.36 -12.12
CA PRO A 224 -11.42 -9.16 -12.17
C PRO A 224 -11.80 -7.67 -12.14
N THR A 225 -12.81 -7.27 -12.91
CA THR A 225 -13.20 -5.85 -13.08
C THR A 225 -13.38 -5.08 -11.77
N PRO A 226 -13.96 -5.63 -10.68
CA PRO A 226 -14.05 -4.90 -9.41
C PRO A 226 -12.67 -4.53 -8.82
N THR A 227 -11.66 -5.38 -9.02
CA THR A 227 -10.28 -5.07 -8.61
C THR A 227 -9.75 -3.86 -9.36
N SER A 228 -9.90 -3.86 -10.68
CA SER A 228 -9.45 -2.76 -11.53
C SER A 228 -10.14 -1.46 -11.13
N ALA A 229 -11.47 -1.49 -10.92
CA ALA A 229 -12.24 -0.34 -10.47
C ALA A 229 -11.74 0.19 -9.10
N LEU A 230 -11.46 -0.71 -8.15
CA LEU A 230 -10.96 -0.36 -6.82
C LEU A 230 -9.59 0.31 -6.91
N LEU A 231 -8.65 -0.26 -7.67
CA LEU A 231 -7.30 0.29 -7.82
C LEU A 231 -7.31 1.65 -8.52
N HIS A 232 -8.13 1.84 -9.56
CA HIS A 232 -8.21 3.12 -10.28
C HIS A 232 -8.93 4.23 -9.49
N SER A 233 -9.81 3.89 -8.56
CA SER A 233 -10.55 4.90 -7.78
C SER A 233 -9.86 5.34 -6.50
N SER A 234 -8.92 4.54 -5.98
CA SER A 234 -8.37 4.72 -4.64
C SER A 234 -6.84 4.82 -4.57
N THR A 235 -6.13 4.77 -5.72
CA THR A 235 -4.66 4.92 -5.76
C THR A 235 -4.19 6.14 -6.52
#